data_a2e0c46e3094b7d05518b15c871862ea
#
_entry.id   a2e0c46e3094b7d05518b15c871862ea
#
_cell.length_a   1.000
_cell.length_b   1.000
_cell.length_c   1.000
_cell.angle_alpha   90.00
_cell.angle_beta   90.00
_cell.angle_gamma   90.00
#
_symmetry.space_group_name_H-M   'P 1'
#
loop_
_entity.id
_entity.type
_entity.pdbx_description
1 polymer ?
#
loop_
_entity_poly.entity_id
_entity_poly.type
_entity_poly.pdbx_seq_one_letter_code
_entity_poly.pdbx_strand_id
1 'polypeptide(L)'
;MKNLLLFLSLFLVTNAFADVRGLEQGLEDEIRLVNVITEKENFKGKPGLKVYADPEVTDSIREKTAKLIKDFQSRGKQPTPADFEPLSSSHLVVFETIEFNQGTIEAEIAGSLSSNASGQARGFVGIAWNVQDDKTYDCIYLRPTNGRANDQQRRNHSVQYISHPDWTWYRLRKEMPSKYEAYVDIVPDEWTKVKIVVEDQSVKLYINEVEQPTLIINNLKTGREAGGNVALWIHSSTIGRFRNLNITR
;
A
#
# COMPACT_ATOMS: atom_id res chain seq x y z
N MET A 1 40.72 -38.96 -38.76
CA MET A 1 40.35 -38.77 -37.35
C MET A 1 40.32 -37.27 -37.10
N LYS A 2 39.14 -36.67 -37.19
CA LYS A 2 38.92 -35.22 -36.91
C LYS A 2 38.08 -35.15 -35.66
N ASN A 3 38.65 -34.62 -34.58
CA ASN A 3 37.95 -34.36 -33.32
C ASN A 3 37.12 -33.12 -33.47
N LEU A 4 35.79 -33.29 -33.35
CA LEU A 4 34.83 -32.21 -33.26
C LEU A 4 34.63 -31.86 -31.79
N LEU A 5 35.19 -30.73 -31.36
CA LEU A 5 34.95 -30.18 -30.04
C LEU A 5 33.59 -29.47 -30.08
N LEU A 6 32.62 -30.02 -29.35
CA LEU A 6 31.33 -29.41 -29.11
C LEU A 6 31.51 -28.40 -27.93
N PHE A 7 31.47 -27.10 -28.26
CA PHE A 7 31.36 -26.06 -27.25
C PHE A 7 29.90 -25.98 -26.75
N LEU A 8 29.68 -26.52 -25.55
CA LEU A 8 28.41 -26.35 -24.82
C LEU A 8 28.45 -24.98 -24.14
N SER A 9 27.82 -23.95 -24.73
CA SER A 9 27.62 -22.66 -24.11
C SER A 9 26.54 -22.79 -23.03
N LEU A 10 26.98 -22.89 -21.78
CA LEU A 10 26.11 -22.82 -20.61
C LEU A 10 25.62 -21.37 -20.47
N PHE A 11 24.40 -21.08 -20.92
CA PHE A 11 23.72 -19.83 -20.58
C PHE A 11 23.38 -19.87 -19.09
N LEU A 12 24.24 -19.26 -18.28
CA LEU A 12 23.90 -18.88 -16.89
C LEU A 12 22.83 -17.78 -16.99
N VAL A 13 21.57 -18.17 -16.86
CA VAL A 13 20.50 -17.22 -16.52
C VAL A 13 20.76 -16.80 -15.08
N THR A 14 21.46 -15.71 -14.91
CA THR A 14 21.53 -15.02 -13.61
C THR A 14 20.17 -14.43 -13.35
N ASN A 15 19.31 -15.15 -12.62
CA ASN A 15 18.17 -14.57 -11.94
C ASN A 15 18.74 -13.54 -10.96
N ALA A 16 18.66 -12.26 -11.30
CA ALA A 16 18.94 -11.17 -10.39
C ALA A 16 17.80 -11.16 -9.35
N PHE A 17 17.94 -11.99 -8.32
CA PHE A 17 17.18 -11.82 -7.09
C PHE A 17 17.69 -10.54 -6.45
N ALA A 18 16.94 -9.46 -6.58
CA ALA A 18 17.10 -8.30 -5.72
C ALA A 18 16.59 -8.73 -4.32
N ASP A 19 17.48 -9.39 -3.59
CA ASP A 19 17.27 -9.79 -2.21
C ASP A 19 17.35 -8.53 -1.34
N VAL A 20 16.23 -7.83 -1.16
CA VAL A 20 16.11 -6.77 -0.16
C VAL A 20 15.98 -7.45 1.21
N ARG A 21 17.06 -8.13 1.61
CA ARG A 21 17.21 -8.64 2.97
C ARG A 21 17.38 -7.47 3.91
N GLY A 22 16.27 -7.11 4.53
CA GLY A 22 16.25 -6.27 5.71
C GLY A 22 16.08 -4.79 5.44
N LEU A 23 14.88 -4.29 5.68
CA LEU A 23 14.62 -2.89 6.05
C LEU A 23 15.53 -2.43 7.24
N GLU A 24 16.45 -3.29 7.68
CA GLU A 24 17.29 -3.14 8.87
C GLU A 24 18.71 -2.67 8.59
N GLN A 25 19.25 -2.81 7.37
CA GLN A 25 20.64 -2.45 7.06
C GLN A 25 20.75 -1.83 5.66
N GLY A 26 20.98 -0.52 5.60
CA GLY A 26 21.53 0.15 4.42
C GLY A 26 20.56 0.79 3.43
N LEU A 27 19.26 0.93 3.73
CA LEU A 27 18.31 1.61 2.83
C LEU A 27 18.17 3.12 3.08
N GLU A 28 18.92 3.69 4.01
CA GLU A 28 18.73 5.11 4.41
C GLU A 28 19.05 6.09 3.26
N ASP A 29 19.93 5.69 2.31
CA ASP A 29 20.31 6.54 1.18
C ASP A 29 19.48 6.34 -0.10
N GLU A 30 18.51 5.39 -0.09
CA GLU A 30 17.75 4.97 -1.27
C GLU A 30 16.23 5.11 -1.10
N ILE A 31 15.78 5.76 -0.03
CA ILE A 31 14.37 5.98 0.23
C ILE A 31 14.02 7.47 0.18
N ARG A 32 12.86 7.77 -0.36
CA ARG A 32 12.25 9.09 -0.29
C ARG A 32 11.01 9.05 0.60
N LEU A 33 10.97 9.92 1.62
CA LEU A 33 9.85 10.04 2.54
C LEU A 33 8.87 11.10 2.03
N VAL A 34 7.61 10.74 1.91
CA VAL A 34 6.52 11.63 1.50
C VAL A 34 5.54 11.75 2.64
N ASN A 35 5.58 12.87 3.36
CA ASN A 35 4.69 13.21 4.47
C ASN A 35 4.66 12.17 5.61
N VAL A 36 5.74 11.45 5.80
CA VAL A 36 5.88 10.41 6.85
C VAL A 36 7.20 10.55 7.59
N ILE A 37 7.21 10.01 8.80
CA ILE A 37 8.38 9.78 9.63
C ILE A 37 8.54 8.27 9.80
N THR A 38 9.78 7.80 9.85
CA THR A 38 10.13 6.38 10.02
C THR A 38 11.00 6.17 11.26
N GLU A 39 10.79 5.06 11.95
CA GLU A 39 11.57 4.64 13.12
C GLU A 39 11.80 3.13 13.07
N LYS A 40 13.00 2.68 13.44
CA LYS A 40 13.23 1.25 13.71
C LYS A 40 12.51 0.87 15.00
N GLU A 41 11.71 -0.19 14.96
CA GLU A 41 10.92 -0.65 16.10
C GLU A 41 11.01 -2.16 16.25
N ASN A 42 11.06 -2.66 17.50
CA ASN A 42 10.78 -4.07 17.77
C ASN A 42 9.32 -4.20 18.19
N PHE A 43 8.48 -4.66 17.29
CA PHE A 43 7.07 -4.83 17.54
C PHE A 43 6.71 -6.31 17.68
N LYS A 44 6.17 -6.68 18.87
CA LYS A 44 5.82 -8.07 19.21
C LYS A 44 6.99 -9.04 19.05
N GLY A 45 8.19 -8.63 19.47
CA GLY A 45 9.39 -9.43 19.41
C GLY A 45 10.01 -9.57 18.01
N LYS A 46 9.52 -8.83 17.02
CA LYS A 46 10.01 -8.84 15.63
C LYS A 46 10.49 -7.45 15.24
N PRO A 47 11.73 -7.32 14.73
CA PRO A 47 12.23 -6.05 14.23
C PRO A 47 11.50 -5.63 12.96
N GLY A 48 11.37 -4.32 12.74
CA GLY A 48 10.73 -3.75 11.58
C GLY A 48 10.81 -2.23 11.54
N LEU A 49 10.19 -1.65 10.53
CA LEU A 49 10.08 -0.22 10.32
C LEU A 49 8.69 0.24 10.75
N LYS A 50 8.63 1.15 11.70
CA LYS A 50 7.42 1.91 12.06
C LYS A 50 7.34 3.13 11.16
N VAL A 51 6.17 3.39 10.60
CA VAL A 51 5.86 4.51 9.71
C VAL A 51 4.62 5.22 10.24
N TYR A 52 4.69 6.53 10.37
CA TYR A 52 3.55 7.35 10.77
C TYR A 52 3.58 8.70 10.05
N ALA A 53 2.41 9.33 9.95
CA ALA A 53 2.30 10.61 9.26
C ALA A 53 3.10 11.70 9.99
N ASP A 54 3.74 12.57 9.21
CA ASP A 54 4.40 13.75 9.75
C ASP A 54 3.37 14.63 10.48
N PRO A 55 3.59 14.95 11.78
CA PRO A 55 2.67 15.74 12.56
C PRO A 55 2.40 17.14 11.99
N GLU A 56 3.42 17.81 11.45
CA GLU A 56 3.27 19.16 10.87
C GLU A 56 2.34 19.13 9.65
N VAL A 57 2.53 18.16 8.75
CA VAL A 57 1.67 17.95 7.59
C VAL A 57 0.25 17.59 8.02
N THR A 58 0.12 16.69 9.00
CA THR A 58 -1.18 16.26 9.53
C THR A 58 -1.96 17.41 10.14
N ASP A 59 -1.31 18.27 10.92
CA ASP A 59 -1.94 19.43 11.57
C ASP A 59 -2.38 20.47 10.51
N SER A 60 -1.54 20.75 9.52
CA SER A 60 -1.90 21.62 8.39
C SER A 60 -3.14 21.11 7.64
N ILE A 61 -3.21 19.80 7.34
CA ILE A 61 -4.37 19.19 6.67
C ILE A 61 -5.60 19.26 7.56
N ARG A 62 -5.47 19.03 8.87
CA ARG A 62 -6.57 19.10 9.85
C ARG A 62 -7.19 20.50 9.88
N GLU A 63 -6.35 21.55 9.92
CA GLU A 63 -6.81 22.93 9.90
C GLU A 63 -7.58 23.27 8.61
N LYS A 64 -7.00 22.89 7.45
CA LYS A 64 -7.67 23.08 6.14
C LYS A 64 -8.98 22.33 6.05
N THR A 65 -9.02 21.09 6.56
CA THR A 65 -10.22 20.25 6.63
C THR A 65 -11.30 20.89 7.52
N ALA A 66 -10.94 21.37 8.69
CA ALA A 66 -11.87 22.06 9.58
C ALA A 66 -12.46 23.32 8.93
N LYS A 67 -11.62 24.09 8.23
CA LYS A 67 -12.08 25.27 7.47
C LYS A 67 -13.04 24.89 6.35
N LEU A 68 -12.75 23.84 5.60
CA LEU A 68 -13.64 23.32 4.55
C LEU A 68 -15.01 22.93 5.12
N ILE A 69 -15.01 22.13 6.19
CA ILE A 69 -16.25 21.68 6.86
C ILE A 69 -17.08 22.88 7.32
N LYS A 70 -16.45 23.85 7.98
CA LYS A 70 -17.11 25.07 8.45
C LYS A 70 -17.74 25.88 7.30
N ASP A 71 -17.04 25.96 6.17
CA ASP A 71 -17.55 26.65 4.98
C ASP A 71 -18.79 25.93 4.39
N PHE A 72 -18.76 24.60 4.29
CA PHE A 72 -19.94 23.82 3.88
C PHE A 72 -21.13 24.00 4.83
N GLN A 73 -20.88 23.93 6.14
CA GLN A 73 -21.92 24.11 7.17
C GLN A 73 -22.54 25.51 7.11
N SER A 74 -21.74 26.56 6.87
CA SER A 74 -22.26 27.92 6.75
C SER A 74 -23.23 28.11 5.58
N ARG A 75 -23.11 27.23 4.58
CA ARG A 75 -24.01 27.18 3.39
C ARG A 75 -25.13 26.14 3.53
N GLY A 76 -25.31 25.54 4.71
CA GLY A 76 -26.31 24.50 4.97
C GLY A 76 -26.06 23.19 4.21
N LYS A 77 -24.80 22.91 3.84
CA LYS A 77 -24.40 21.72 3.09
C LYS A 77 -23.49 20.82 3.92
N GLN A 78 -23.34 19.57 3.47
CA GLN A 78 -22.35 18.62 3.97
C GLN A 78 -21.33 18.33 2.86
N PRO A 79 -20.03 18.30 3.17
CA PRO A 79 -19.01 17.92 2.19
C PRO A 79 -19.11 16.42 1.85
N THR A 80 -18.81 16.08 0.62
CA THR A 80 -18.67 14.72 0.13
C THR A 80 -17.19 14.29 0.18
N PRO A 81 -16.85 13.00 0.05
CA PRO A 81 -15.45 12.57 -0.04
C PRO A 81 -14.65 13.29 -1.16
N ALA A 82 -15.29 13.62 -2.28
CA ALA A 82 -14.65 14.33 -3.38
C ALA A 82 -14.22 15.76 -3.02
N ASP A 83 -14.94 16.42 -2.10
CA ASP A 83 -14.60 17.77 -1.66
C ASP A 83 -13.32 17.83 -0.83
N PHE A 84 -12.91 16.68 -0.23
CA PHE A 84 -11.65 16.56 0.52
C PHE A 84 -10.45 16.19 -0.35
N GLU A 85 -10.65 15.78 -1.60
CA GLU A 85 -9.58 15.34 -2.50
C GLU A 85 -8.46 16.38 -2.68
N PRO A 86 -8.76 17.70 -2.85
CA PRO A 86 -7.72 18.71 -2.95
C PRO A 86 -6.86 18.88 -1.69
N LEU A 87 -7.34 18.36 -0.55
CA LEU A 87 -6.63 18.37 0.74
C LEU A 87 -5.93 17.04 1.02
N SER A 88 -6.18 16.02 0.21
CA SER A 88 -5.56 14.70 0.41
C SER A 88 -4.06 14.76 0.11
N SER A 89 -3.29 14.04 0.90
CA SER A 89 -1.86 13.86 0.69
C SER A 89 -1.51 12.38 0.77
N SER A 90 -0.56 11.97 -0.04
CA SER A 90 0.03 10.65 0.07
C SER A 90 0.98 10.58 1.26
N HIS A 91 1.09 9.39 1.85
CA HIS A 91 1.99 9.10 2.96
C HIS A 91 2.76 7.84 2.59
N LEU A 92 4.00 8.04 2.07
CA LEU A 92 4.77 6.98 1.42
C LEU A 92 6.20 6.92 1.95
N VAL A 93 6.73 5.70 2.01
CA VAL A 93 8.17 5.45 2.02
C VAL A 93 8.50 4.85 0.64
N VAL A 94 9.04 5.63 -0.26
CA VAL A 94 9.32 5.24 -1.65
C VAL A 94 10.73 4.67 -1.75
N PHE A 95 10.89 3.51 -2.36
CA PHE A 95 12.18 2.89 -2.66
C PHE A 95 12.61 3.31 -4.07
N GLU A 96 13.43 4.35 -4.17
CA GLU A 96 13.76 4.99 -5.46
C GLU A 96 14.61 4.15 -6.40
N THR A 97 15.30 3.13 -5.88
CA THR A 97 16.10 2.20 -6.68
C THR A 97 15.33 0.96 -7.14
N ILE A 98 14.09 0.80 -6.70
CA ILE A 98 13.26 -0.35 -7.02
C ILE A 98 12.20 0.03 -8.04
N GLU A 99 12.53 -0.12 -9.32
CA GLU A 99 11.54 -0.05 -10.39
C GLU A 99 10.73 -1.35 -10.44
N PHE A 100 9.42 -1.25 -10.60
CA PHE A 100 8.51 -2.38 -10.64
C PHE A 100 7.31 -2.09 -11.57
N ASN A 101 7.00 -3.04 -12.42
CA ASN A 101 5.80 -3.02 -13.26
C ASN A 101 5.03 -4.34 -13.21
N GLN A 102 5.72 -5.45 -13.01
CA GLN A 102 5.14 -6.79 -12.84
C GLN A 102 6.04 -7.67 -11.97
N GLY A 103 5.47 -8.75 -11.44
CA GLY A 103 6.15 -9.67 -10.55
C GLY A 103 5.43 -9.84 -9.22
N THR A 104 6.17 -10.14 -8.17
CA THR A 104 5.62 -10.40 -6.83
C THR A 104 6.23 -9.47 -5.79
N ILE A 105 5.37 -8.87 -4.97
CA ILE A 105 5.76 -8.09 -3.79
C ILE A 105 5.23 -8.83 -2.56
N GLU A 106 6.12 -9.17 -1.63
CA GLU A 106 5.78 -9.81 -0.36
C GLU A 106 6.24 -8.94 0.80
N ALA A 107 5.46 -8.86 1.87
CA ALA A 107 5.81 -8.18 3.10
C ALA A 107 5.00 -8.71 4.29
N GLU A 108 5.47 -8.47 5.51
CA GLU A 108 4.62 -8.52 6.70
C GLU A 108 4.29 -7.07 7.10
N ILE A 109 3.00 -6.77 7.23
CA ILE A 109 2.51 -5.44 7.58
C ILE A 109 1.58 -5.49 8.78
N ALA A 110 1.57 -4.43 9.59
CA ALA A 110 0.61 -4.27 10.67
C ALA A 110 0.13 -2.81 10.74
N GLY A 111 -1.17 -2.61 10.92
CA GLY A 111 -1.77 -1.29 11.02
C GLY A 111 -2.49 -1.07 12.34
N SER A 112 -2.24 0.07 12.95
CA SER A 112 -2.93 0.54 14.16
C SER A 112 -3.48 1.95 13.95
N LEU A 113 -4.41 2.35 14.79
CA LEU A 113 -4.87 3.73 14.82
C LEU A 113 -3.81 4.62 15.47
N SER A 114 -3.56 5.80 14.92
CA SER A 114 -2.80 6.84 15.62
C SER A 114 -3.60 7.35 16.82
N SER A 115 -2.93 7.96 17.79
CA SER A 115 -3.56 8.48 19.02
C SER A 115 -4.65 9.52 18.76
N ASN A 116 -4.54 10.25 17.64
CA ASN A 116 -5.47 11.30 17.23
C ASN A 116 -6.42 10.86 16.10
N ALA A 117 -6.57 9.55 15.90
CA ALA A 117 -7.40 8.99 14.83
C ALA A 117 -8.88 9.32 15.05
N SER A 118 -9.58 9.73 13.99
CA SER A 118 -11.03 9.93 14.02
C SER A 118 -11.78 8.59 14.11
N GLY A 119 -13.08 8.64 14.44
CA GLY A 119 -13.94 7.45 14.43
C GLY A 119 -14.09 6.78 13.05
N GLN A 120 -13.64 7.45 11.98
CA GLN A 120 -13.61 6.88 10.63
C GLN A 120 -12.29 6.19 10.28
N ALA A 121 -11.27 6.29 11.11
CA ALA A 121 -9.99 5.61 10.90
C ALA A 121 -10.14 4.09 11.01
N ARG A 122 -9.35 3.36 10.22
CA ARG A 122 -9.41 1.90 10.14
C ARG A 122 -8.05 1.21 10.26
N GLY A 123 -6.97 1.97 10.56
CA GLY A 123 -5.60 1.46 10.60
C GLY A 123 -5.07 1.12 9.20
N PHE A 124 -5.36 1.97 8.23
CA PHE A 124 -5.09 1.75 6.81
C PHE A 124 -3.60 1.60 6.52
N VAL A 125 -3.17 0.42 6.16
CA VAL A 125 -1.77 0.08 5.87
C VAL A 125 -1.68 -0.76 4.60
N GLY A 126 -0.72 -0.50 3.74
CA GLY A 126 -0.63 -1.17 2.45
C GLY A 126 0.71 -1.03 1.74
N ILE A 127 0.74 -1.52 0.51
CA ILE A 127 1.87 -1.43 -0.41
C ILE A 127 1.39 -0.73 -1.67
N ALA A 128 2.15 0.27 -2.11
CA ALA A 128 1.97 0.93 -3.39
C ALA A 128 3.04 0.46 -4.37
N TRP A 129 2.69 0.45 -5.65
CA TRP A 129 3.60 0.19 -6.77
C TRP A 129 3.24 1.10 -7.95
N ASN A 130 4.01 1.06 -9.03
CA ASN A 130 3.91 2.02 -10.13
C ASN A 130 3.96 3.48 -9.61
N VAL A 131 4.75 3.75 -8.58
CA VAL A 131 4.88 5.08 -8.01
C VAL A 131 5.71 5.93 -8.98
N GLN A 132 5.05 6.85 -9.68
CA GLN A 132 5.67 7.77 -10.64
C GLN A 132 6.00 9.11 -9.99
N ASP A 133 5.15 9.55 -9.08
CA ASP A 133 5.31 10.74 -8.26
C ASP A 133 4.54 10.59 -6.93
N ASP A 134 4.46 11.64 -6.13
CA ASP A 134 3.80 11.60 -4.81
C ASP A 134 2.28 11.36 -4.87
N LYS A 135 1.67 11.44 -6.06
CA LYS A 135 0.22 11.34 -6.25
C LYS A 135 -0.21 10.28 -7.27
N THR A 136 0.73 9.71 -8.03
CA THR A 136 0.44 8.77 -9.12
C THR A 136 0.98 7.39 -8.79
N TYR A 137 0.11 6.47 -8.38
CA TYR A 137 0.46 5.11 -7.99
C TYR A 137 -0.76 4.19 -7.92
N ASP A 138 -0.54 2.88 -8.02
CA ASP A 138 -1.48 1.84 -7.59
C ASP A 138 -1.21 1.46 -6.14
N CYS A 139 -2.24 1.07 -5.40
CA CYS A 139 -2.06 0.60 -4.02
C CYS A 139 -3.12 -0.45 -3.64
N ILE A 140 -2.71 -1.47 -2.92
CA ILE A 140 -3.60 -2.31 -2.14
C ILE A 140 -3.33 -2.08 -0.66
N TYR A 141 -4.38 -1.81 0.09
CA TYR A 141 -4.29 -1.60 1.52
C TYR A 141 -5.34 -2.37 2.31
N LEU A 142 -5.01 -2.64 3.55
CA LEU A 142 -5.84 -3.30 4.54
C LEU A 142 -6.51 -2.28 5.45
N ARG A 143 -7.65 -2.66 5.99
CA ARG A 143 -8.39 -1.95 7.05
C ARG A 143 -8.53 -2.88 8.26
N PRO A 144 -7.51 -3.03 9.10
CA PRO A 144 -7.49 -4.03 10.16
C PRO A 144 -8.69 -3.96 11.12
N THR A 145 -9.19 -2.76 11.45
CA THR A 145 -10.36 -2.63 12.34
C THR A 145 -11.68 -3.09 11.69
N ASN A 146 -11.68 -3.36 10.39
CA ASN A 146 -12.86 -3.87 9.69
C ASN A 146 -12.93 -5.40 9.70
N GLY A 147 -11.80 -6.11 9.79
CA GLY A 147 -11.76 -7.57 9.64
C GLY A 147 -12.69 -8.32 10.58
N ARG A 148 -12.82 -7.85 11.85
CA ARG A 148 -13.72 -8.44 12.86
C ARG A 148 -14.75 -7.43 13.36
N ALA A 149 -15.12 -6.43 12.57
CA ALA A 149 -16.19 -5.50 12.94
C ALA A 149 -17.54 -6.24 13.09
N ASN A 150 -18.37 -5.80 14.04
CA ASN A 150 -19.75 -6.30 14.18
C ASN A 150 -20.68 -5.58 13.19
N ASP A 151 -20.28 -5.55 11.92
CA ASP A 151 -20.99 -4.93 10.81
C ASP A 151 -20.49 -5.59 9.51
N GLN A 152 -21.39 -6.27 8.80
CA GLN A 152 -21.03 -7.05 7.62
C GLN A 152 -20.52 -6.16 6.47
N GLN A 153 -21.10 -4.99 6.29
CA GLN A 153 -20.66 -4.07 5.25
C GLN A 153 -19.21 -3.59 5.50
N ARG A 154 -18.88 -3.26 6.76
CA ARG A 154 -17.51 -2.92 7.12
C ARG A 154 -16.56 -4.09 6.88
N ARG A 155 -16.95 -5.31 7.25
CA ARG A 155 -16.13 -6.51 7.04
C ARG A 155 -15.83 -6.73 5.55
N ASN A 156 -16.81 -6.55 4.68
CA ASN A 156 -16.64 -6.68 3.23
C ASN A 156 -15.64 -5.66 2.65
N HIS A 157 -15.32 -4.62 3.40
CA HIS A 157 -14.35 -3.59 3.04
C HIS A 157 -13.05 -3.72 3.85
N SER A 158 -12.57 -4.93 4.17
CA SER A 158 -11.32 -5.14 4.90
C SER A 158 -10.08 -4.94 4.03
N VAL A 159 -10.21 -5.16 2.73
CA VAL A 159 -9.18 -4.93 1.69
C VAL A 159 -9.71 -3.95 0.66
N GLN A 160 -8.83 -3.11 0.13
CA GLN A 160 -9.15 -2.16 -0.93
C GLN A 160 -7.99 -1.97 -1.89
N TYR A 161 -8.28 -1.96 -3.19
CA TYR A 161 -7.41 -1.42 -4.23
C TYR A 161 -7.80 0.02 -4.56
N ILE A 162 -6.80 0.84 -4.86
CA ILE A 162 -6.93 2.18 -5.42
C ILE A 162 -5.86 2.42 -6.48
N SER A 163 -6.11 3.39 -7.37
CA SER A 163 -5.12 3.91 -8.32
C SER A 163 -5.26 5.43 -8.35
N HIS A 164 -4.32 6.09 -7.73
CA HIS A 164 -4.28 7.55 -7.66
C HIS A 164 -3.71 8.18 -8.94
N PRO A 165 -4.14 9.40 -9.28
CA PRO A 165 -5.11 10.24 -8.55
C PRO A 165 -6.59 9.92 -8.84
N ASP A 166 -6.92 9.29 -9.96
CA ASP A 166 -8.28 9.27 -10.50
C ASP A 166 -9.19 8.22 -9.88
N TRP A 167 -8.66 7.08 -9.50
CA TRP A 167 -9.43 5.93 -9.02
C TRP A 167 -9.33 5.76 -7.50
N THR A 168 -9.89 6.73 -6.80
CA THR A 168 -9.99 6.72 -5.34
C THR A 168 -10.97 5.66 -4.85
N TRP A 169 -10.88 5.28 -3.57
CA TRP A 169 -11.75 4.26 -2.97
C TRP A 169 -13.24 4.58 -3.13
N TYR A 170 -13.66 5.84 -2.96
CA TYR A 170 -15.06 6.23 -3.05
C TYR A 170 -15.56 6.23 -4.50
N ARG A 171 -14.73 6.58 -5.48
CA ARG A 171 -15.06 6.50 -6.90
C ARG A 171 -15.19 5.05 -7.34
N LEU A 172 -14.23 4.19 -6.99
CA LEU A 172 -14.29 2.75 -7.29
C LEU A 172 -15.53 2.10 -6.69
N ARG A 173 -15.85 2.41 -5.43
CA ARG A 173 -17.05 1.89 -4.76
C ARG A 173 -18.34 2.36 -5.40
N LYS A 174 -18.39 3.62 -5.84
CA LYS A 174 -19.57 4.21 -6.50
C LYS A 174 -19.79 3.64 -7.90
N GLU A 175 -18.73 3.58 -8.71
CA GLU A 175 -18.83 3.20 -10.12
C GLU A 175 -18.75 1.69 -10.34
N MET A 176 -18.06 0.96 -9.49
CA MET A 176 -17.80 -0.47 -9.59
C MET A 176 -17.88 -1.15 -8.20
N PRO A 177 -19.05 -1.17 -7.57
CA PRO A 177 -19.22 -1.68 -6.21
C PRO A 177 -18.72 -3.13 -6.09
N SER A 178 -18.04 -3.42 -4.98
CA SER A 178 -17.50 -4.73 -4.60
C SER A 178 -16.43 -5.33 -5.52
N LYS A 179 -16.02 -4.63 -6.60
CA LYS A 179 -15.07 -5.15 -7.57
C LYS A 179 -13.60 -5.02 -7.14
N TYR A 180 -13.30 -4.03 -6.31
CA TYR A 180 -11.96 -3.66 -5.86
C TYR A 180 -11.80 -3.73 -4.35
N GLU A 181 -12.66 -4.47 -3.71
CA GLU A 181 -12.73 -4.67 -2.26
C GLU A 181 -12.96 -6.14 -1.95
N ALA A 182 -12.49 -6.59 -0.80
CA ALA A 182 -12.74 -7.95 -0.32
C ALA A 182 -12.77 -8.01 1.21
N TYR A 183 -13.39 -9.06 1.73
CA TYR A 183 -13.28 -9.46 3.13
C TYR A 183 -12.00 -10.24 3.38
N VAL A 184 -11.39 -9.97 4.52
CA VAL A 184 -10.34 -10.82 5.09
C VAL A 184 -10.39 -10.75 6.62
N ASP A 185 -10.12 -11.86 7.29
CA ASP A 185 -10.01 -11.91 8.76
C ASP A 185 -8.65 -11.40 9.20
N ILE A 186 -8.61 -10.14 9.61
CA ILE A 186 -7.43 -9.43 10.12
C ILE A 186 -7.83 -8.59 11.33
N VAL A 187 -6.85 -8.25 12.16
CA VAL A 187 -7.05 -7.39 13.33
C VAL A 187 -5.97 -6.31 13.41
N PRO A 188 -6.25 -5.18 14.09
CA PRO A 188 -5.23 -4.17 14.37
C PRO A 188 -4.08 -4.75 15.19
N ASP A 189 -2.91 -4.16 15.06
CA ASP A 189 -1.72 -4.50 15.85
C ASP A 189 -1.24 -5.95 15.72
N GLU A 190 -1.59 -6.64 14.62
CA GLU A 190 -1.09 -7.98 14.29
C GLU A 190 -0.35 -7.97 12.97
N TRP A 191 0.75 -8.72 12.91
CA TRP A 191 1.47 -8.94 11.67
C TRP A 191 0.61 -9.75 10.69
N THR A 192 0.42 -9.19 9.52
CA THR A 192 -0.31 -9.80 8.40
C THR A 192 0.67 -10.00 7.25
N LYS A 193 0.85 -11.21 6.79
CA LYS A 193 1.62 -11.50 5.57
C LYS A 193 0.80 -11.11 4.37
N VAL A 194 1.38 -10.29 3.50
CA VAL A 194 0.78 -9.88 2.22
C VAL A 194 1.66 -10.34 1.08
N LYS A 195 1.03 -10.87 0.04
CA LYS A 195 1.67 -11.21 -1.23
C LYS A 195 0.81 -10.64 -2.35
N ILE A 196 1.40 -9.74 -3.13
CA ILE A 196 0.77 -9.08 -4.28
C ILE A 196 1.47 -9.61 -5.53
N VAL A 197 0.73 -10.26 -6.40
CA VAL A 197 1.22 -10.76 -7.70
C VAL A 197 0.63 -9.88 -8.79
N VAL A 198 1.49 -9.18 -9.51
CA VAL A 198 1.12 -8.28 -10.62
C VAL A 198 1.54 -8.96 -11.93
N GLU A 199 0.57 -9.26 -12.76
CA GLU A 199 0.76 -9.92 -14.06
C GLU A 199 -0.02 -9.16 -15.14
N ASP A 200 0.69 -8.50 -16.05
CA ASP A 200 0.07 -7.68 -17.10
C ASP A 200 -0.91 -6.64 -16.54
N GLN A 201 -2.22 -6.79 -16.74
CA GLN A 201 -3.27 -5.91 -16.21
C GLN A 201 -4.05 -6.52 -15.06
N SER A 202 -3.55 -7.59 -14.47
CA SER A 202 -4.17 -8.28 -13.36
C SER A 202 -3.32 -8.21 -12.09
N VAL A 203 -4.02 -8.19 -10.96
CA VAL A 203 -3.38 -8.30 -9.65
C VAL A 203 -4.12 -9.31 -8.80
N LYS A 204 -3.36 -10.15 -8.11
CA LYS A 204 -3.88 -11.07 -7.10
C LYS A 204 -3.24 -10.76 -5.76
N LEU A 205 -4.07 -10.59 -4.75
CA LEU A 205 -3.62 -10.43 -3.36
C LEU A 205 -3.84 -11.73 -2.60
N TYR A 206 -2.84 -12.15 -1.86
CA TYR A 206 -2.91 -13.27 -0.92
C TYR A 206 -2.57 -12.76 0.48
N ILE A 207 -3.35 -13.18 1.48
CA ILE A 207 -3.17 -12.80 2.88
C ILE A 207 -2.89 -14.03 3.73
N ASN A 208 -1.84 -13.96 4.56
CA ASN A 208 -1.45 -15.03 5.48
C ASN A 208 -1.26 -16.40 4.81
N GLU A 209 -0.61 -16.39 3.64
CA GLU A 209 -0.20 -17.58 2.89
C GLU A 209 -1.37 -18.51 2.46
N VAL A 210 -2.59 -17.97 2.36
CA VAL A 210 -3.72 -18.73 1.82
C VAL A 210 -3.46 -19.11 0.35
N GLU A 211 -3.94 -20.29 -0.04
CA GLU A 211 -3.76 -20.80 -1.41
C GLU A 211 -4.57 -20.00 -2.44
N GLN A 212 -5.79 -19.61 -2.07
CA GLN A 212 -6.67 -18.85 -2.96
C GLN A 212 -6.50 -17.34 -2.75
N PRO A 213 -6.50 -16.53 -3.81
CA PRO A 213 -6.35 -15.09 -3.67
C PRO A 213 -7.53 -14.47 -2.90
N THR A 214 -7.22 -13.60 -1.97
CA THR A 214 -8.20 -12.80 -1.21
C THR A 214 -8.90 -11.76 -2.08
N LEU A 215 -8.16 -11.16 -3.04
CA LEU A 215 -8.69 -10.19 -3.99
C LEU A 215 -8.10 -10.46 -5.37
N ILE A 216 -8.95 -10.42 -6.41
CA ILE A 216 -8.55 -10.55 -7.81
C ILE A 216 -8.97 -9.28 -8.55
N ILE A 217 -8.03 -8.63 -9.22
CA ILE A 217 -8.24 -7.47 -10.06
C ILE A 217 -7.81 -7.83 -11.48
N ASN A 218 -8.73 -7.80 -12.44
CA ASN A 218 -8.47 -8.17 -13.83
C ASN A 218 -8.29 -6.97 -14.77
N ASN A 219 -8.38 -5.76 -14.23
CA ASN A 219 -8.21 -4.52 -14.98
C ASN A 219 -7.62 -3.44 -14.07
N LEU A 220 -6.31 -3.43 -13.97
CA LEU A 220 -5.57 -2.34 -13.36
C LEU A 220 -6.00 -1.01 -13.98
N LYS A 221 -6.01 0.04 -13.18
CA LYS A 221 -6.40 1.38 -13.61
C LYS A 221 -5.24 2.17 -14.19
N THR A 222 -4.02 1.84 -13.80
CA THR A 222 -2.81 2.28 -14.49
C THR A 222 -2.64 1.51 -15.79
N GLY A 223 -2.18 2.18 -16.86
CA GLY A 223 -1.96 1.53 -18.16
C GLY A 223 -0.85 0.49 -18.11
N ARG A 224 -0.82 -0.40 -19.12
CA ARG A 224 0.19 -1.49 -19.25
C ARG A 224 1.65 -1.02 -19.23
N GLU A 225 1.91 0.19 -19.70
CA GLU A 225 3.25 0.75 -19.82
C GLU A 225 3.67 1.51 -18.56
N ALA A 226 2.78 1.60 -17.57
CA ALA A 226 3.11 2.24 -16.33
C ALA A 226 4.10 1.37 -15.55
N GLY A 227 5.25 1.92 -15.32
CA GLY A 227 6.25 1.43 -14.38
C GLY A 227 6.50 2.50 -13.35
N GLY A 228 7.18 2.18 -12.28
CA GLY A 228 7.55 3.13 -11.24
C GLY A 228 8.08 2.41 -10.02
N ASN A 229 8.28 3.15 -8.95
CA ASN A 229 8.85 2.58 -7.75
C ASN A 229 7.81 1.81 -6.92
N VAL A 230 8.30 1.04 -5.94
CA VAL A 230 7.51 0.45 -4.87
C VAL A 230 7.55 1.37 -3.65
N ALA A 231 6.46 1.42 -2.88
CA ALA A 231 6.42 2.17 -1.64
C ALA A 231 5.60 1.47 -0.54
N LEU A 232 6.00 1.70 0.72
CA LEU A 232 5.13 1.44 1.86
C LEU A 232 4.10 2.57 1.93
N TRP A 233 2.86 2.22 2.15
CA TRP A 233 1.74 3.16 2.15
C TRP A 233 0.99 3.14 3.48
N ILE A 234 0.68 4.29 4.01
CA ILE A 234 -0.23 4.46 5.16
C ILE A 234 -1.24 5.58 4.89
N HIS A 235 -2.32 5.59 5.63
CA HIS A 235 -3.16 6.78 5.77
C HIS A 235 -2.69 7.64 6.96
N SER A 236 -2.91 8.95 6.92
CA SER A 236 -2.49 9.91 7.96
C SER A 236 -2.95 9.57 9.38
N SER A 237 -4.01 8.77 9.54
CA SER A 237 -4.54 8.33 10.84
C SER A 237 -3.98 6.99 11.33
N THR A 238 -2.89 6.52 10.72
CA THR A 238 -2.37 5.16 10.94
C THR A 238 -0.94 5.20 11.47
N ILE A 239 -0.63 4.27 12.36
CA ILE A 239 0.73 3.81 12.60
C ILE A 239 0.88 2.50 11.83
N GLY A 240 1.66 2.54 10.75
CA GLY A 240 2.01 1.35 9.97
C GLY A 240 3.31 0.73 10.48
N ARG A 241 3.41 -0.59 10.38
CA ARG A 241 4.65 -1.34 10.65
C ARG A 241 4.90 -2.29 9.52
N PHE A 242 6.14 -2.40 9.09
CA PHE A 242 6.54 -3.13 7.91
C PHE A 242 7.83 -3.90 8.17
N ARG A 243 7.91 -5.12 7.62
CA ARG A 243 9.11 -5.95 7.67
C ARG A 243 9.13 -6.94 6.51
N ASN A 244 10.28 -7.57 6.28
CA ASN A 244 10.45 -8.65 5.30
C ASN A 244 9.89 -8.29 3.92
N LEU A 245 10.14 -7.06 3.45
CA LEU A 245 9.81 -6.68 2.08
C LEU A 245 10.71 -7.46 1.13
N ASN A 246 10.09 -8.22 0.23
CA ASN A 246 10.75 -8.98 -0.82
C ASN A 246 10.05 -8.69 -2.15
N ILE A 247 10.83 -8.41 -3.20
CA ILE A 247 10.33 -8.07 -4.52
C ILE A 247 11.03 -8.96 -5.54
N THR A 248 10.23 -9.70 -6.31
CA THR A 248 10.68 -10.56 -7.41
C THR A 248 10.03 -10.10 -8.70
N ARG A 249 10.83 -9.97 -9.77
CA ARG A 249 10.41 -9.52 -11.11
C ARG A 249 10.43 -10.66 -12.09
#